data_aeaba93452b2e48c3b9a58ae7550b355
#
_entry.id   aeaba93452b2e48c3b9a58ae7550b355
#
_cell.length_a   1.000
_cell.length_b   1.000
_cell.length_c   1.000
_cell.angle_alpha   90.00
_cell.angle_beta   90.00
_cell.angle_gamma   90.00
#
_symmetry.space_group_name_H-M   'P 1'
#
loop_
_entity.id
_entity.type
_entity.pdbx_description
1 polymer ?
#
loop_
_entity_poly.entity_id
_entity_poly.type
_entity_poly.pdbx_seq_one_letter_code
_entity_poly.pdbx_strand_id
1 'polypeptide(L)'
;MGFIRFTLSLLCNSTQRKHFFRWLESFKKDNLLTKNQPWMVFDAIDYLNSLPLENKRVFEYGSGGSTLYWLSRNMLPISVEHDPSWFDLVRIHLDTSKVDYRLVQPQKQVAEVIADFSDPLLYLSEIARSTTYMG
;
A
#
# COMPACT_ATOMS: atom_id res chain seq x y z
N MET A 1 26.89 3.17 9.95
CA MET A 1 27.58 2.09 9.19
C MET A 1 26.68 1.29 8.23
N GLY A 2 25.36 1.20 8.45
CA GLY A 2 24.42 0.43 7.60
C GLY A 2 24.21 1.00 6.19
N PHE A 3 24.07 2.31 6.05
CA PHE A 3 23.73 2.96 4.78
C PHE A 3 24.80 2.74 3.69
N ILE A 4 26.06 2.94 4.01
CA ILE A 4 27.18 2.76 3.05
C ILE A 4 27.28 1.30 2.58
N ARG A 5 27.14 0.35 3.51
CA ARG A 5 27.16 -1.10 3.18
C ARG A 5 25.98 -1.48 2.29
N PHE A 6 24.80 -0.93 2.54
CA PHE A 6 23.61 -1.16 1.73
C PHE A 6 23.78 -0.57 0.32
N THR A 7 24.28 0.66 0.20
CA THR A 7 24.55 1.30 -1.09
C THR A 7 25.58 0.51 -1.92
N LEU A 8 26.67 0.06 -1.30
CA LEU A 8 27.66 -0.80 -1.95
C LEU A 8 27.07 -2.14 -2.38
N SER A 9 26.23 -2.75 -1.56
CA SER A 9 25.53 -4.00 -1.90
C SER A 9 24.64 -3.84 -3.13
N LEU A 10 23.89 -2.72 -3.24
CA LEU A 10 23.06 -2.42 -4.41
C LEU A 10 23.90 -2.26 -5.69
N LEU A 11 25.06 -1.61 -5.60
CA LEU A 11 25.95 -1.41 -6.75
C LEU A 11 26.67 -2.70 -7.19
N CYS A 12 27.02 -3.56 -6.22
CA CYS A 12 27.71 -4.82 -6.50
C CYS A 12 26.77 -5.93 -7.01
N ASN A 13 25.48 -5.86 -6.71
CA ASN A 13 24.51 -6.83 -7.19
C ASN A 13 23.97 -6.44 -8.57
N SER A 14 24.29 -7.24 -9.58
CA SER A 14 23.89 -6.97 -10.98
C SER A 14 22.38 -6.84 -11.16
N THR A 15 21.60 -7.60 -10.41
CA THR A 15 20.13 -7.60 -10.44
C THR A 15 19.54 -6.33 -9.81
N GLN A 16 20.17 -5.82 -8.74
CA GLN A 16 19.68 -4.65 -8.00
C GLN A 16 20.20 -3.32 -8.57
N ARG A 17 21.29 -3.35 -9.34
CA ARG A 17 21.92 -2.14 -9.90
C ARG A 17 20.97 -1.31 -10.75
N LYS A 18 20.04 -1.94 -11.47
CA LYS A 18 19.00 -1.27 -12.27
C LYS A 18 18.11 -0.34 -11.45
N HIS A 19 17.94 -0.62 -10.15
CA HIS A 19 17.10 0.16 -9.26
C HIS A 19 17.83 1.27 -8.48
N PHE A 20 19.16 1.36 -8.64
CA PHE A 20 19.98 2.30 -7.86
C PHE A 20 19.51 3.76 -8.01
N PHE A 21 19.26 4.23 -9.22
CA PHE A 21 18.81 5.60 -9.44
C PHE A 21 17.38 5.83 -8.91
N ARG A 22 16.48 4.88 -9.08
CA ARG A 22 15.11 4.94 -8.51
C ARG A 22 15.16 4.98 -6.99
N TRP A 23 16.07 4.22 -6.39
CA TRP A 23 16.29 4.24 -4.95
C TRP A 23 16.85 5.60 -4.49
N LEU A 24 17.82 6.21 -5.18
CA LEU A 24 18.29 7.56 -4.87
C LEU A 24 17.18 8.61 -4.99
N GLU A 25 16.31 8.48 -5.98
CA GLU A 25 15.16 9.37 -6.15
C GLU A 25 14.13 9.24 -5.03
N SER A 26 14.04 8.08 -4.38
CA SER A 26 13.11 7.88 -3.26
C SER A 26 13.46 8.71 -2.01
N PHE A 27 14.70 9.21 -1.90
CA PHE A 27 15.11 10.13 -0.83
C PHE A 27 14.73 11.59 -1.07
N LYS A 28 14.31 11.95 -2.27
CA LYS A 28 13.77 13.29 -2.51
C LYS A 28 12.48 13.42 -1.71
N LYS A 29 12.28 14.61 -1.11
CA LYS A 29 11.12 14.92 -0.25
C LYS A 29 9.76 14.89 -0.97
N ASP A 30 9.69 14.31 -2.15
CA ASP A 30 8.43 14.16 -2.85
C ASP A 30 7.57 13.12 -2.14
N ASN A 31 6.39 13.53 -1.78
CA ASN A 31 5.39 12.70 -1.16
C ASN A 31 5.02 11.52 -2.09
N LEU A 32 4.84 10.32 -1.54
CA LEU A 32 4.37 9.14 -2.28
C LEU A 32 3.05 9.40 -3.04
N LEU A 33 2.21 10.31 -2.53
CA LEU A 33 0.97 10.73 -3.16
C LEU A 33 1.22 11.53 -4.45
N THR A 34 2.28 12.35 -4.52
CA THR A 34 2.58 13.13 -5.73
C THR A 34 3.19 12.29 -6.85
N LYS A 35 3.80 11.16 -6.53
CA LYS A 35 4.45 10.27 -7.50
C LYS A 35 3.57 9.12 -7.99
N ASN A 36 2.36 8.96 -7.46
CA ASN A 36 1.51 7.79 -7.72
C ASN A 36 2.28 6.48 -7.60
N GLN A 37 3.14 6.38 -6.59
CA GLN A 37 4.03 5.25 -6.43
C GLN A 37 3.62 4.39 -5.24
N PRO A 38 3.35 3.09 -5.44
CA PRO A 38 3.06 2.19 -4.34
C PRO A 38 4.31 1.93 -3.50
N TRP A 39 4.13 1.75 -2.21
CA TRP A 39 5.22 1.40 -1.30
C TRP A 39 5.55 -0.09 -1.41
N MET A 40 6.15 -0.45 -2.52
CA MET A 40 6.53 -1.83 -2.86
C MET A 40 7.98 -1.86 -3.33
N VAL A 41 8.57 -3.06 -3.34
CA VAL A 41 9.89 -3.27 -3.95
C VAL A 41 9.84 -3.01 -5.46
N PHE A 42 10.89 -2.45 -6.03
CA PHE A 42 10.89 -2.02 -7.44
C PHE A 42 10.63 -3.17 -8.43
N ASP A 43 11.13 -4.37 -8.15
CA ASP A 43 10.86 -5.54 -9.00
C ASP A 43 9.37 -5.91 -9.04
N ALA A 44 8.64 -5.74 -7.92
CA ALA A 44 7.19 -5.94 -7.88
C ALA A 44 6.46 -4.88 -8.71
N ILE A 45 6.88 -3.62 -8.64
CA ILE A 45 6.32 -2.54 -9.44
C ILE A 45 6.58 -2.81 -10.94
N ASP A 46 7.79 -3.23 -11.29
CA ASP A 46 8.15 -3.55 -12.68
C ASP A 46 7.33 -4.74 -13.20
N TYR A 47 7.12 -5.76 -12.37
CA TYR A 47 6.24 -6.89 -12.70
C TYR A 47 4.79 -6.43 -12.92
N LEU A 48 4.22 -5.67 -11.99
CA LEU A 48 2.87 -5.12 -12.13
C LEU A 48 2.72 -4.25 -13.38
N ASN A 49 3.77 -3.47 -13.73
CA ASN A 49 3.78 -2.65 -14.94
C ASN A 49 3.76 -3.49 -16.22
N SER A 50 4.24 -4.72 -16.19
CA SER A 50 4.23 -5.64 -17.34
C SER A 50 2.89 -6.33 -17.55
N LEU A 51 1.96 -6.26 -16.58
CA LEU A 51 0.66 -6.93 -16.66
C LEU A 51 -0.40 -6.07 -17.33
N PRO A 52 -1.35 -6.65 -18.09
CA PRO A 52 -2.50 -5.96 -18.64
C PRO A 52 -3.58 -5.78 -17.56
N LEU A 53 -3.46 -4.72 -16.76
CA LEU A 53 -4.28 -4.49 -15.57
C LEU A 53 -5.47 -3.54 -15.83
N GLU A 54 -5.62 -2.98 -17.02
CA GLU A 54 -6.71 -2.06 -17.34
C GLU A 54 -8.09 -2.68 -17.06
N ASN A 55 -8.96 -1.90 -16.44
CA ASN A 55 -10.32 -2.29 -16.06
C ASN A 55 -10.40 -3.47 -15.09
N LYS A 56 -9.27 -3.90 -14.50
CA LYS A 56 -9.27 -4.92 -13.45
C LYS A 56 -9.63 -4.29 -12.10
N ARG A 57 -10.32 -5.04 -11.27
CA ARG A 57 -10.62 -4.66 -9.90
C ARG A 57 -9.44 -5.02 -8.99
N VAL A 58 -9.13 -4.15 -8.06
CA VAL A 58 -8.14 -4.40 -7.00
C VAL A 58 -8.75 -4.00 -5.67
N PHE A 59 -8.50 -4.81 -4.66
CA PHE A 59 -8.87 -4.51 -3.28
C PHE A 59 -7.59 -4.26 -2.48
N GLU A 60 -7.58 -3.21 -1.65
CA GLU A 60 -6.46 -2.90 -0.78
C GLU A 60 -6.91 -2.45 0.61
N TYR A 61 -6.12 -2.83 1.61
CA TYR A 61 -6.18 -2.26 2.94
C TYR A 61 -5.09 -1.19 3.09
N GLY A 62 -5.49 -0.01 3.62
CA GLY A 62 -4.63 1.17 3.62
C GLY A 62 -4.58 1.84 2.26
N SER A 63 -4.74 3.13 2.24
CA SER A 63 -4.76 3.94 1.02
C SER A 63 -3.49 4.77 0.89
N GLY A 64 -3.24 5.30 -0.30
CA GLY A 64 -2.13 6.21 -0.53
C GLY A 64 -1.56 6.16 -1.95
N GLY A 65 -0.24 6.10 -2.05
CA GLY A 65 0.43 6.02 -3.34
C GLY A 65 0.05 4.80 -4.17
N SER A 66 -0.33 3.67 -3.53
CA SER A 66 -0.85 2.49 -4.22
C SER A 66 -2.20 2.75 -4.85
N THR A 67 -3.13 3.40 -4.15
CA THR A 67 -4.45 3.77 -4.69
C THR A 67 -4.31 4.62 -5.96
N LEU A 68 -3.44 5.63 -5.90
CA LEU A 68 -3.14 6.50 -7.04
C LEU A 68 -2.46 5.73 -8.18
N TYR A 69 -1.58 4.78 -7.85
CA TYR A 69 -0.96 3.90 -8.84
C TYR A 69 -1.99 3.05 -9.58
N TRP A 70 -2.93 2.42 -8.87
CA TRP A 70 -3.99 1.63 -9.50
C TRP A 70 -4.85 2.47 -10.43
N LEU A 71 -5.23 3.68 -9.99
CA LEU A 71 -5.97 4.64 -10.82
C LEU A 71 -5.17 5.05 -12.06
N SER A 72 -3.87 5.30 -11.95
CA SER A 72 -3.00 5.64 -13.08
C SER A 72 -2.89 4.50 -14.11
N ARG A 73 -3.17 3.26 -13.68
CA ARG A 73 -3.20 2.06 -14.53
C ARG A 73 -4.60 1.76 -15.08
N ASN A 74 -5.54 2.70 -14.95
CA ASN A 74 -6.96 2.54 -15.32
C ASN A 74 -7.61 1.31 -14.67
N MET A 75 -7.21 0.97 -13.44
CA MET A 75 -7.86 -0.05 -12.64
C MET A 75 -9.04 0.52 -11.87
N LEU A 76 -9.84 -0.36 -11.28
CA LEU A 76 -10.99 -0.04 -10.45
C LEU A 76 -10.70 -0.42 -9.00
N PRO A 77 -10.01 0.44 -8.22
CA PRO A 77 -9.66 0.13 -6.84
C PRO A 77 -10.86 0.23 -5.90
N ILE A 78 -10.88 -0.70 -4.94
CA ILE A 78 -11.69 -0.64 -3.73
C ILE A 78 -10.70 -0.51 -2.59
N SER A 79 -10.60 0.69 -2.00
CA SER A 79 -9.60 0.99 -0.97
C SER A 79 -10.28 1.27 0.36
N VAL A 80 -9.84 0.57 1.41
CA VAL A 80 -10.35 0.73 2.76
C VAL A 80 -9.27 1.37 3.63
N GLU A 81 -9.58 2.52 4.22
CA GLU A 81 -8.69 3.24 5.12
C GLU A 81 -9.27 3.26 6.54
N HIS A 82 -8.40 3.18 7.54
CA HIS A 82 -8.82 3.15 8.95
C HIS A 82 -8.55 4.46 9.69
N ASP A 83 -7.56 5.25 9.25
CA ASP A 83 -7.22 6.54 9.84
C ASP A 83 -8.02 7.67 9.16
N PRO A 84 -8.89 8.38 9.90
CA PRO A 84 -9.69 9.46 9.34
C PRO A 84 -8.86 10.61 8.75
N SER A 85 -7.75 10.96 9.43
CA SER A 85 -6.89 12.07 9.01
C SER A 85 -6.17 11.73 7.71
N TRP A 86 -5.69 10.49 7.60
CA TRP A 86 -5.06 10.00 6.38
C TRP A 86 -6.08 9.82 5.26
N PHE A 87 -7.29 9.33 5.57
CA PHE A 87 -8.40 9.24 4.62
C PHE A 87 -8.70 10.57 3.95
N ASP A 88 -8.86 11.65 4.74
CA ASP A 88 -9.14 12.98 4.22
C ASP A 88 -7.97 13.52 3.39
N LEU A 89 -6.72 13.27 3.82
CA LEU A 89 -5.53 13.68 3.09
C LEU A 89 -5.42 12.99 1.72
N VAL A 90 -5.68 11.69 1.65
CA VAL A 90 -5.59 10.94 0.39
C VAL A 90 -6.75 11.30 -0.54
N ARG A 91 -7.96 11.48 0.02
CA ARG A 91 -9.18 11.77 -0.75
C ARG A 91 -9.06 12.98 -1.66
N ILE A 92 -8.34 14.03 -1.26
CA ILE A 92 -8.14 15.23 -2.08
C ILE A 92 -7.31 14.97 -3.36
N HIS A 93 -6.57 13.86 -3.40
CA HIS A 93 -5.75 13.45 -4.54
C HIS A 93 -6.47 12.42 -5.44
N LEU A 94 -7.65 11.92 -5.04
CA LEU A 94 -8.37 10.86 -5.74
C LEU A 94 -9.46 11.42 -6.67
N ASP A 95 -9.59 10.80 -7.84
CA ASP A 95 -10.81 10.90 -8.62
C ASP A 95 -11.85 9.93 -8.03
N THR A 96 -12.71 10.43 -7.14
CA THR A 96 -13.70 9.64 -6.42
C THR A 96 -14.77 9.00 -7.32
N SER A 97 -14.84 9.38 -8.59
CA SER A 97 -15.72 8.70 -9.56
C SER A 97 -15.18 7.35 -10.04
N LYS A 98 -13.88 7.09 -9.81
CA LYS A 98 -13.15 5.90 -10.29
C LYS A 98 -12.68 4.97 -9.20
N VAL A 99 -12.92 5.30 -7.94
CA VAL A 99 -12.49 4.51 -6.78
C VAL A 99 -13.63 4.33 -5.80
N ASP A 100 -13.83 3.13 -5.32
CA ASP A 100 -14.66 2.86 -4.15
C ASP A 100 -13.78 3.07 -2.90
N TYR A 101 -13.84 4.28 -2.33
CA TYR A 101 -12.97 4.68 -1.22
C TYR A 101 -13.75 4.77 0.08
N ARG A 102 -13.39 3.93 1.06
CA ARG A 102 -14.15 3.74 2.29
C ARG A 102 -13.30 4.00 3.51
N LEU A 103 -13.85 4.77 4.47
CA LEU A 103 -13.32 4.87 5.82
C LEU A 103 -13.97 3.80 6.69
N VAL A 104 -13.16 2.87 7.19
CA VAL A 104 -13.61 1.82 8.12
C VAL A 104 -12.71 1.84 9.33
N GLN A 105 -13.20 2.44 10.41
CA GLN A 105 -12.45 2.50 11.67
C GLN A 105 -12.44 1.13 12.37
N PRO A 106 -11.32 0.74 13.01
CA PRO A 106 -11.26 -0.47 13.78
C PRO A 106 -12.26 -0.44 14.94
N GLN A 107 -12.94 -1.55 15.18
CA GLN A 107 -13.92 -1.66 16.26
C GLN A 107 -13.28 -1.70 17.65
N LYS A 108 -12.00 -2.12 17.73
CA LYS A 108 -11.21 -2.13 18.98
C LYS A 108 -9.95 -1.30 18.82
N GLN A 109 -9.49 -0.69 19.91
CA GLN A 109 -8.20 0.01 19.89
C GLN A 109 -7.06 -1.00 19.71
N VAL A 110 -6.01 -0.59 18.99
CA VAL A 110 -4.84 -1.44 18.66
C VAL A 110 -4.20 -2.06 19.92
N ALA A 111 -4.25 -1.36 21.07
CA ALA A 111 -3.74 -1.87 22.34
C ALA A 111 -4.53 -3.10 22.86
N GLU A 112 -5.83 -3.19 22.60
CA GLU A 112 -6.66 -4.35 22.98
C GLU A 112 -6.40 -5.53 22.05
N VAL A 113 -6.15 -5.27 20.77
CA VAL A 113 -5.78 -6.30 19.79
C VAL A 113 -4.41 -6.89 20.11
N ILE A 114 -3.42 -6.05 20.48
CA ILE A 114 -2.07 -6.53 20.84
C ILE A 114 -2.08 -7.34 22.15
N ALA A 115 -2.94 -7.02 23.10
CA ALA A 115 -3.04 -7.76 24.35
C ALA A 115 -3.59 -9.20 24.17
N ASP A 116 -4.29 -9.45 23.05
CA ASP A 116 -4.95 -10.75 22.79
C ASP A 116 -4.14 -11.66 21.83
N PHE A 117 -2.92 -11.26 21.45
CA PHE A 117 -2.00 -12.13 20.68
C PHE A 117 -1.53 -13.38 21.42
N SER A 118 -1.95 -13.59 22.68
CA SER A 118 -1.69 -14.83 23.41
C SER A 118 -2.42 -16.06 22.83
N ASP A 119 -3.48 -15.85 22.02
CA ASP A 119 -4.19 -16.92 21.32
C ASP A 119 -4.36 -16.62 19.81
N PRO A 120 -3.49 -17.18 18.96
CA PRO A 120 -3.58 -17.01 17.50
C PRO A 120 -4.90 -17.48 16.89
N LEU A 121 -5.62 -18.40 17.53
CA LEU A 121 -6.90 -18.93 17.04
C LEU A 121 -8.05 -17.94 17.24
N LEU A 122 -8.03 -17.17 18.35
CA LEU A 122 -8.99 -16.09 18.58
C LEU A 122 -8.87 -14.99 17.54
N TYR A 123 -7.64 -14.59 17.17
CA TYR A 123 -7.36 -13.60 16.14
C TYR A 123 -7.94 -14.01 14.76
N LEU A 124 -7.71 -15.25 14.35
CA LEU A 124 -8.24 -15.79 13.09
C LEU A 124 -9.77 -15.88 13.10
N SER A 125 -10.39 -16.20 14.24
CA SER A 125 -11.84 -16.28 14.38
C SER A 125 -12.52 -14.90 14.32
N GLU A 126 -11.88 -13.85 14.82
CA GLU A 126 -12.39 -12.47 14.74
C GLU A 126 -12.26 -11.88 13.33
N ILE A 127 -11.18 -12.16 12.62
CA ILE A 127 -11.05 -11.80 11.20
C ILE A 127 -12.15 -12.50 10.38
N ALA A 128 -12.39 -13.78 10.61
CA ALA A 128 -13.43 -14.53 9.92
C ALA A 128 -14.84 -13.97 10.20
N ARG A 129 -15.12 -13.50 11.42
CA ARG A 129 -16.40 -12.84 11.77
C ARG A 129 -16.55 -11.48 11.10
N SER A 130 -15.49 -10.67 11.00
CA SER A 130 -15.55 -9.35 10.36
C SER A 130 -15.81 -9.44 8.85
N THR A 131 -15.42 -10.54 8.21
CA THR A 131 -15.67 -10.78 6.78
C THR A 131 -17.09 -11.26 6.48
N THR A 132 -17.83 -11.78 7.48
CA THR A 132 -19.21 -12.29 7.28
C THR A 132 -20.26 -11.17 7.25
N TYR A 133 -19.93 -9.94 7.63
CA TYR A 133 -20.85 -8.80 7.61
C TYR A 133 -20.85 -7.99 6.30
N MET A 134 -20.19 -8.46 5.25
CA MET A 134 -20.16 -7.83 3.92
C MET A 134 -20.94 -8.65 2.88
N GLY A 135 -21.99 -9.34 3.28
CA GLY A 135 -22.95 -10.00 2.41
C GLY A 135 -24.21 -9.16 2.19
#